data_f3d27a2f1df6743d079384c43c026492
#
_entry.id   f3d27a2f1df6743d079384c43c026492
#
_cell.length_a   1.000
_cell.length_b   1.000
_cell.length_c   1.000
_cell.angle_alpha   90.00
_cell.angle_beta   90.00
_cell.angle_gamma   90.00
#
_symmetry.space_group_name_H-M   'P 1'
#
loop_
_entity.id
_entity.type
_entity.pdbx_description
1 polymer ?
#
loop_
_entity_poly.entity_id
_entity_poly.type
_entity_poly.pdbx_seq_one_letter_code
_entity_poly.pdbx_strand_id
1 'polypeptide(L)'
;DVTMGQIVDRSKPTKDGKFRPWLKRMCGPVAIASFLIFQSGLAGMSYGFKVAWLFVTYILWGSIFYTSVNIPYGSMASAISADPKDRAELSTWRTIGSTLASLVIGVGTPMVAYVTVNGQTILSGSRMTIIAGVFSVCAILCYLLCFNLVRERVDVPANNSKMDIGKMLKSVFTNRALLGIIAAALFLLLAMLTMQGMAGYVSVSYTHLRAHETCA
;
A
#
# COMPACT_ATOMS: atom_id res chain seq x y z
N ASP A 1 11.32 -5.80 -4.45
CA ASP A 1 11.23 -4.44 -5.06
C ASP A 1 12.26 -4.25 -6.17
N VAL A 2 13.54 -4.50 -5.93
CA VAL A 2 14.62 -4.28 -6.92
C VAL A 2 14.42 -5.12 -8.19
N THR A 3 14.07 -6.38 -8.06
CA THR A 3 13.80 -7.28 -9.19
C THR A 3 12.61 -6.81 -10.02
N MET A 4 11.54 -6.35 -9.35
CA MET A 4 10.36 -5.83 -10.04
C MET A 4 10.67 -4.52 -10.77
N GLY A 5 11.46 -3.63 -10.15
CA GLY A 5 11.96 -2.42 -10.81
C GLY A 5 12.68 -2.74 -12.12
N GLN A 6 13.56 -3.75 -12.12
CA GLN A 6 14.24 -4.19 -13.34
C GLN A 6 13.31 -4.74 -14.42
N ILE A 7 12.30 -5.52 -14.02
CA ILE A 7 11.32 -6.06 -14.97
C ILE A 7 10.55 -4.92 -15.63
N VAL A 8 10.13 -3.93 -14.85
CA VAL A 8 9.43 -2.74 -15.35
C VAL A 8 10.34 -1.89 -16.24
N ASP A 9 11.60 -1.67 -15.84
CA ASP A 9 12.55 -0.86 -16.62
C ASP A 9 12.90 -1.48 -17.97
N ARG A 10 12.98 -2.81 -18.03
CA ARG A 10 13.24 -3.57 -19.26
C ARG A 10 12.01 -3.76 -20.12
N SER A 11 10.80 -3.52 -19.59
CA SER A 11 9.59 -3.67 -20.37
C SER A 11 9.55 -2.67 -21.51
N LYS A 12 9.18 -3.16 -22.71
CA LYS A 12 9.00 -2.31 -23.89
C LYS A 12 7.74 -1.48 -23.72
N PRO A 13 7.78 -0.19 -24.10
CA PRO A 13 6.56 0.63 -24.12
C PRO A 13 5.55 0.03 -25.08
N THR A 14 4.28 0.04 -24.67
CA THR A 14 3.15 -0.41 -25.48
C THR A 14 2.37 0.80 -26.03
N LYS A 15 1.33 0.55 -26.84
CA LYS A 15 0.46 1.62 -27.35
C LYS A 15 -0.19 2.46 -26.22
N ASP A 16 -0.36 1.86 -25.04
CA ASP A 16 -0.93 2.51 -23.86
C ASP A 16 0.11 3.12 -22.91
N GLY A 17 1.38 3.11 -23.29
CA GLY A 17 2.50 3.56 -22.48
C GLY A 17 3.33 2.43 -21.89
N LYS A 18 4.26 2.75 -20.99
CA LYS A 18 5.17 1.79 -20.34
C LYS A 18 4.62 1.28 -19.01
N PHE A 19 4.07 2.17 -18.19
CA PHE A 19 3.65 1.90 -16.81
C PHE A 19 2.15 1.61 -16.67
N ARG A 20 1.29 2.28 -17.46
CA ARG A 20 -0.16 2.10 -17.42
C ARG A 20 -0.63 0.65 -17.60
N PRO A 21 -0.08 -0.15 -18.54
CA PRO A 21 -0.50 -1.54 -18.72
C PRO A 21 -0.27 -2.41 -17.48
N TRP A 22 0.72 -2.09 -16.64
CA TRP A 22 0.98 -2.79 -15.40
C TRP A 22 -0.16 -2.61 -14.39
N LEU A 23 -0.71 -1.38 -14.26
CA LEU A 23 -1.85 -1.11 -13.39
C LEU A 23 -3.05 -1.95 -13.81
N LYS A 24 -3.37 -1.97 -15.11
CA LYS A 24 -4.49 -2.74 -15.65
C LYS A 24 -4.33 -4.26 -15.45
N ARG A 25 -3.13 -4.79 -15.65
CA ARG A 25 -2.86 -6.23 -15.51
C ARG A 25 -2.87 -6.69 -14.06
N MET A 26 -2.36 -5.87 -13.15
CA MET A 26 -2.15 -6.24 -11.75
C MET A 26 -3.28 -5.82 -10.82
N CYS A 27 -4.24 -5.00 -11.25
CA CYS A 27 -5.37 -4.58 -10.42
C CYS A 27 -6.19 -5.77 -9.89
N GLY A 28 -6.48 -6.77 -10.74
CA GLY A 28 -7.19 -7.98 -10.34
C GLY A 28 -6.40 -8.84 -9.33
N PRO A 29 -5.18 -9.28 -9.67
CA PRO A 29 -4.34 -10.06 -8.76
C PRO A 29 -4.11 -9.42 -7.40
N VAL A 30 -3.85 -8.09 -7.34
CA VAL A 30 -3.70 -7.36 -6.06
C VAL A 30 -4.98 -7.41 -5.23
N ALA A 31 -6.12 -7.14 -5.84
CA ALA A 31 -7.41 -7.13 -5.17
C ALA A 31 -7.80 -8.52 -4.65
N ILE A 32 -7.58 -9.57 -5.45
CA ILE A 32 -7.83 -10.96 -5.06
C ILE A 32 -6.92 -11.33 -3.89
N ALA A 33 -5.64 -11.04 -3.96
CA ALA A 33 -4.70 -11.35 -2.88
C ALA A 33 -5.04 -10.60 -1.58
N SER A 34 -5.43 -9.33 -1.67
CA SER A 34 -5.93 -8.55 -0.53
C SER A 34 -7.18 -9.18 0.09
N PHE A 35 -8.13 -9.61 -0.73
CA PHE A 35 -9.34 -10.28 -0.27
C PHE A 35 -9.04 -11.61 0.43
N LEU A 36 -8.09 -12.41 -0.10
CA LEU A 36 -7.71 -13.71 0.45
C LEU A 36 -7.08 -13.63 1.86
N ILE A 37 -6.46 -12.52 2.22
CA ILE A 37 -5.90 -12.31 3.57
C ILE A 37 -7.02 -12.29 4.63
N PHE A 38 -8.17 -11.70 4.31
CA PHE A 38 -9.26 -11.47 5.27
C PHE A 38 -10.37 -12.52 5.18
N GLN A 39 -10.02 -13.79 4.91
CA GLN A 39 -10.99 -14.88 4.81
C GLN A 39 -11.37 -15.45 6.16
N SER A 40 -12.62 -15.23 6.59
CA SER A 40 -13.17 -15.84 7.81
C SER A 40 -13.65 -17.28 7.60
N GLY A 41 -13.89 -17.70 6.34
CA GLY A 41 -14.34 -19.07 6.01
C GLY A 41 -13.35 -20.17 6.39
N LEU A 42 -12.09 -19.81 6.63
CA LEU A 42 -11.02 -20.73 7.05
C LEU A 42 -10.95 -20.91 8.59
N ALA A 43 -11.88 -20.33 9.34
CA ALA A 43 -11.86 -20.38 10.81
C ALA A 43 -11.90 -21.81 11.36
N GLY A 44 -12.54 -22.77 10.70
CA GLY A 44 -12.62 -24.18 11.08
C GLY A 44 -11.38 -25.04 10.75
N MET A 45 -10.42 -24.51 10.00
CA MET A 45 -9.22 -25.24 9.61
C MET A 45 -8.21 -25.37 10.73
N SER A 46 -7.26 -26.33 10.62
CA SER A 46 -6.20 -26.53 11.60
C SER A 46 -5.32 -25.29 11.76
N TYR A 47 -4.74 -25.12 12.95
CA TYR A 47 -3.88 -23.95 13.26
C TYR A 47 -2.71 -23.82 12.26
N GLY A 48 -2.02 -24.93 11.95
CA GLY A 48 -0.91 -24.92 10.99
C GLY A 48 -1.32 -24.45 9.60
N PHE A 49 -2.51 -24.86 9.13
CA PHE A 49 -3.05 -24.41 7.85
C PHE A 49 -3.32 -22.89 7.87
N LYS A 50 -3.91 -22.36 8.94
CA LYS A 50 -4.20 -20.92 9.06
C LYS A 50 -2.92 -20.08 9.02
N VAL A 51 -1.89 -20.55 9.72
CA VAL A 51 -0.58 -19.87 9.71
C VAL A 51 0.04 -19.90 8.32
N ALA A 52 0.09 -21.09 7.69
CA ALA A 52 0.61 -21.21 6.33
C ALA A 52 -0.17 -20.34 5.32
N TRP A 53 -1.50 -20.34 5.41
CA TRP A 53 -2.36 -19.50 4.56
C TRP A 53 -2.04 -18.01 4.72
N LEU A 54 -1.92 -17.54 5.97
CA LEU A 54 -1.58 -16.15 6.27
C LEU A 54 -0.22 -15.77 5.65
N PHE A 55 0.80 -16.59 5.85
CA PHE A 55 2.13 -16.32 5.28
C PHE A 55 2.10 -16.29 3.75
N VAL A 56 1.46 -17.27 3.11
CA VAL A 56 1.39 -17.35 1.65
C VAL A 56 0.64 -16.15 1.08
N THR A 57 -0.54 -15.84 1.60
CA THR A 57 -1.35 -14.72 1.10
C THR A 57 -0.69 -13.36 1.37
N TYR A 58 -0.03 -13.20 2.53
CA TYR A 58 0.70 -11.98 2.86
C TYR A 58 1.92 -11.76 1.95
N ILE A 59 2.70 -12.81 1.66
CA ILE A 59 3.83 -12.73 0.73
C ILE A 59 3.33 -12.44 -0.69
N LEU A 60 2.29 -13.13 -1.15
CA LEU A 60 1.70 -12.89 -2.48
C LEU A 60 1.22 -11.44 -2.62
N TRP A 61 0.48 -10.96 -1.64
CA TRP A 61 -0.04 -9.60 -1.66
C TRP A 61 1.08 -8.57 -1.56
N GLY A 62 1.89 -8.60 -0.49
CA GLY A 62 2.86 -7.55 -0.18
C GLY A 62 4.09 -7.58 -1.07
N SER A 63 4.68 -8.77 -1.29
CA SER A 63 5.97 -8.87 -1.99
C SER A 63 5.83 -8.99 -3.51
N ILE A 64 4.75 -9.56 -4.01
CA ILE A 64 4.58 -9.82 -5.45
C ILE A 64 3.62 -8.82 -6.08
N PHE A 65 2.35 -8.88 -5.71
CA PHE A 65 1.33 -8.11 -6.43
C PHE A 65 1.34 -6.63 -6.10
N TYR A 66 1.45 -6.27 -4.82
CA TYR A 66 1.51 -4.87 -4.41
C TYR A 66 2.74 -4.17 -5.00
N THR A 67 3.91 -4.78 -4.93
CA THR A 67 5.14 -4.26 -5.52
C THR A 67 5.02 -4.09 -7.03
N SER A 68 4.35 -5.03 -7.70
CA SER A 68 4.11 -4.99 -9.15
C SER A 68 3.22 -3.82 -9.61
N VAL A 69 2.43 -3.25 -8.70
CA VAL A 69 1.63 -2.04 -8.96
C VAL A 69 2.34 -0.79 -8.44
N ASN A 70 2.91 -0.85 -7.24
CA ASN A 70 3.46 0.31 -6.57
C ASN A 70 4.67 0.93 -7.31
N ILE A 71 5.55 0.08 -7.87
CA ILE A 71 6.72 0.56 -8.61
C ILE A 71 6.32 1.27 -9.91
N PRO A 72 5.52 0.67 -10.83
CA PRO A 72 5.05 1.38 -12.02
C PRO A 72 4.25 2.63 -11.69
N TYR A 73 3.39 2.58 -10.66
CA TYR A 73 2.60 3.73 -10.22
C TYR A 73 3.47 4.88 -9.72
N GLY A 74 4.51 4.58 -8.92
CA GLY A 74 5.48 5.59 -8.47
C GLY A 74 6.27 6.21 -9.62
N SER A 75 6.69 5.39 -10.59
CA SER A 75 7.44 5.83 -11.76
C SER A 75 6.59 6.59 -12.79
N MET A 76 5.27 6.41 -12.76
CA MET A 76 4.35 7.02 -13.72
C MET A 76 4.34 8.56 -13.64
N ALA A 77 4.63 9.16 -12.48
CA ALA A 77 4.73 10.60 -12.33
C ALA A 77 5.77 11.23 -13.28
N SER A 78 6.90 10.55 -13.51
CA SER A 78 7.93 10.99 -14.44
C SER A 78 7.56 10.80 -15.92
N ALA A 79 6.62 9.90 -16.20
CA ALA A 79 6.09 9.68 -17.55
C ALA A 79 4.90 10.61 -17.90
N ILE A 80 4.25 11.19 -16.89
CA ILE A 80 3.14 12.15 -17.08
C ILE A 80 3.70 13.52 -17.44
N SER A 81 4.70 14.03 -16.71
CA SER A 81 5.31 15.33 -16.97
C SER A 81 6.83 15.31 -16.74
N ALA A 82 7.53 16.08 -17.57
CA ALA A 82 8.95 16.38 -17.40
C ALA A 82 9.19 17.52 -16.38
N ASP A 83 8.19 18.37 -16.13
CA ASP A 83 8.31 19.53 -15.24
C ASP A 83 8.35 19.05 -13.76
N PRO A 84 9.37 19.48 -12.97
CA PRO A 84 9.44 19.21 -11.54
C PRO A 84 8.25 19.73 -10.73
N LYS A 85 7.65 20.87 -11.13
CA LYS A 85 6.49 21.45 -10.46
C LYS A 85 5.26 20.55 -10.58
N ASP A 86 4.97 20.08 -11.79
CA ASP A 86 3.86 19.17 -12.04
C ASP A 86 4.01 17.87 -11.23
N ARG A 87 5.24 17.34 -11.15
CA ARG A 87 5.52 16.12 -10.37
C ARG A 87 5.32 16.35 -8.87
N ALA A 88 5.69 17.50 -8.35
CA ALA A 88 5.45 17.88 -6.96
C ALA A 88 3.95 17.99 -6.68
N GLU A 89 3.18 18.59 -7.58
CA GLU A 89 1.73 18.69 -7.48
C GLU A 89 1.05 17.32 -7.52
N LEU A 90 1.43 16.45 -8.46
CA LEU A 90 0.96 15.06 -8.52
C LEU A 90 1.26 14.29 -7.23
N SER A 91 2.44 14.49 -6.63
CA SER A 91 2.81 13.89 -5.35
C SER A 91 1.93 14.40 -4.20
N THR A 92 1.61 15.70 -4.21
CA THR A 92 0.72 16.31 -3.21
C THR A 92 -0.69 15.73 -3.31
N TRP A 93 -1.26 15.66 -4.49
CA TRP A 93 -2.59 15.06 -4.71
C TRP A 93 -2.64 13.58 -4.34
N ARG A 94 -1.56 12.84 -4.62
CA ARG A 94 -1.41 11.46 -4.17
C ARG A 94 -1.45 11.35 -2.64
N THR A 95 -0.76 12.25 -1.94
CA THR A 95 -0.74 12.27 -0.47
C THR A 95 -2.12 12.63 0.09
N ILE A 96 -2.80 13.62 -0.47
CA ILE A 96 -4.17 13.98 -0.07
C ILE A 96 -5.10 12.78 -0.24
N GLY A 97 -5.07 12.13 -1.41
CA GLY A 97 -5.89 10.95 -1.68
C GLY A 97 -5.61 9.78 -0.71
N SER A 98 -4.35 9.52 -0.40
CA SER A 98 -3.98 8.46 0.56
C SER A 98 -4.42 8.79 1.99
N THR A 99 -4.34 10.05 2.39
CA THR A 99 -4.80 10.50 3.71
C THR A 99 -6.32 10.36 3.85
N LEU A 100 -7.08 10.79 2.84
CA LEU A 100 -8.54 10.63 2.81
C LEU A 100 -8.95 9.14 2.85
N ALA A 101 -8.30 8.30 2.05
CA ALA A 101 -8.54 6.86 2.07
C ALA A 101 -8.22 6.26 3.45
N SER A 102 -7.10 6.63 4.06
CA SER A 102 -6.71 6.18 5.40
C SER A 102 -7.74 6.58 6.46
N LEU A 103 -8.31 7.78 6.37
CA LEU A 103 -9.34 8.26 7.26
C LEU A 103 -10.63 7.44 7.09
N VAL A 104 -11.09 7.23 5.86
CA VAL A 104 -12.28 6.42 5.57
C VAL A 104 -12.10 4.98 6.07
N ILE A 105 -10.94 4.37 5.82
CA ILE A 105 -10.64 3.00 6.26
C ILE A 105 -10.49 2.95 7.78
N GLY A 106 -9.75 3.88 8.37
CA GLY A 106 -9.45 3.90 9.81
C GLY A 106 -10.68 4.13 10.69
N VAL A 107 -11.63 4.93 10.23
CA VAL A 107 -12.89 5.19 10.96
C VAL A 107 -13.99 4.21 10.53
N GLY A 108 -14.18 4.03 9.23
CA GLY A 108 -15.27 3.22 8.69
C GLY A 108 -15.13 1.73 8.97
N THR A 109 -13.91 1.18 8.89
CA THR A 109 -13.69 -0.26 9.14
C THR A 109 -14.06 -0.68 10.56
N PRO A 110 -13.59 -0.02 11.64
CA PRO A 110 -13.99 -0.36 12.99
C PRO A 110 -15.49 -0.25 13.23
N MET A 111 -16.14 0.79 12.71
CA MET A 111 -17.60 1.00 12.90
C MET A 111 -18.43 -0.17 12.34
N VAL A 112 -17.98 -0.79 11.26
CA VAL A 112 -18.70 -1.91 10.62
C VAL A 112 -18.22 -3.26 11.13
N ALA A 113 -16.91 -3.42 11.40
CA ALA A 113 -16.28 -4.69 11.75
C ALA A 113 -16.59 -5.14 13.18
N TYR A 114 -16.72 -4.20 14.12
CA TYR A 114 -17.02 -4.52 15.51
C TYR A 114 -18.51 -4.71 15.74
N VAL A 115 -18.85 -5.71 16.58
CA VAL A 115 -20.21 -6.07 16.96
C VAL A 115 -20.28 -6.22 18.48
N THR A 116 -21.30 -5.68 19.09
CA THR A 116 -21.54 -5.90 20.51
C THR A 116 -22.38 -7.17 20.69
N VAL A 117 -21.80 -8.19 21.33
CA VAL A 117 -22.47 -9.45 21.68
C VAL A 117 -22.34 -9.63 23.19
N ASN A 118 -23.47 -9.79 23.88
CA ASN A 118 -23.54 -9.95 25.36
C ASN A 118 -22.80 -8.83 26.12
N GLY A 119 -22.87 -7.57 25.65
CA GLY A 119 -22.20 -6.44 26.28
C GLY A 119 -20.70 -6.32 26.01
N GLN A 120 -20.11 -7.25 25.27
CA GLN A 120 -18.71 -7.19 24.85
C GLN A 120 -18.59 -6.84 23.35
N THR A 121 -17.68 -5.93 23.03
CA THR A 121 -17.40 -5.54 21.64
C THR A 121 -16.36 -6.50 21.06
N ILE A 122 -16.79 -7.33 20.11
CA ILE A 122 -15.95 -8.33 19.44
C ILE A 122 -15.83 -8.02 17.95
N LEU A 123 -14.68 -8.37 17.37
CA LEU A 123 -14.43 -8.28 15.93
C LEU A 123 -15.15 -9.43 15.20
N SER A 124 -16.07 -9.10 14.30
CA SER A 124 -16.76 -10.09 13.47
C SER A 124 -15.95 -10.44 12.23
N GLY A 125 -15.46 -11.68 12.14
CA GLY A 125 -14.70 -12.16 10.97
C GLY A 125 -15.50 -12.09 9.66
N SER A 126 -16.79 -12.43 9.70
CA SER A 126 -17.65 -12.38 8.50
C SER A 126 -17.82 -10.95 7.98
N ARG A 127 -18.01 -9.96 8.88
CA ARG A 127 -18.08 -8.55 8.48
C ARG A 127 -16.75 -8.06 7.91
N MET A 128 -15.63 -8.50 8.51
CA MET A 128 -14.29 -8.15 8.00
C MET A 128 -14.05 -8.69 6.58
N THR A 129 -14.51 -9.89 6.28
CA THR A 129 -14.45 -10.46 4.92
C THR A 129 -15.30 -9.65 3.94
N ILE A 130 -16.49 -9.20 4.31
CA ILE A 130 -17.35 -8.35 3.47
C ILE A 130 -16.68 -7.01 3.19
N ILE A 131 -16.14 -6.35 4.23
CA ILE A 131 -15.41 -5.09 4.10
C ILE A 131 -14.21 -5.24 3.15
N ALA A 132 -13.43 -6.31 3.32
CA ALA A 132 -12.31 -6.61 2.42
C ALA A 132 -12.77 -6.80 0.97
N GLY A 133 -13.92 -7.46 0.75
CA GLY A 133 -14.53 -7.61 -0.57
C GLY A 133 -14.90 -6.26 -1.21
N VAL A 134 -15.58 -5.41 -0.45
CA VAL A 134 -15.97 -4.06 -0.90
C VAL A 134 -14.73 -3.24 -1.25
N PHE A 135 -13.72 -3.20 -0.38
CA PHE A 135 -12.48 -2.44 -0.66
C PHE A 135 -11.69 -3.02 -1.84
N SER A 136 -11.70 -4.34 -2.03
CA SER A 136 -11.07 -4.97 -3.20
C SER A 136 -11.74 -4.56 -4.51
N VAL A 137 -13.07 -4.49 -4.55
CA VAL A 137 -13.81 -3.99 -5.72
C VAL A 137 -13.53 -2.49 -5.94
N CYS A 138 -13.56 -1.67 -4.88
CA CYS A 138 -13.22 -0.26 -4.98
C CYS A 138 -11.77 -0.06 -5.49
N ALA A 139 -10.82 -0.88 -5.05
CA ALA A 139 -9.44 -0.81 -5.52
C ALA A 139 -9.34 -1.10 -7.03
N ILE A 140 -10.04 -2.13 -7.53
CA ILE A 140 -10.08 -2.43 -8.97
C ILE A 140 -10.64 -1.22 -9.74
N LEU A 141 -11.75 -0.65 -9.29
CA LEU A 141 -12.36 0.52 -9.93
C LEU A 141 -11.40 1.72 -9.94
N CYS A 142 -10.72 2.00 -8.82
CA CYS A 142 -9.74 3.09 -8.75
C CYS A 142 -8.54 2.86 -9.67
N TYR A 143 -8.01 1.63 -9.78
CA TYR A 143 -6.93 1.33 -10.72
C TYR A 143 -7.37 1.46 -12.18
N LEU A 144 -8.58 1.03 -12.52
CA LEU A 144 -9.13 1.17 -13.87
C LEU A 144 -9.41 2.65 -14.20
N LEU A 145 -9.92 3.44 -13.25
CA LEU A 145 -10.07 4.88 -13.41
C LEU A 145 -8.71 5.54 -13.62
N CYS A 146 -7.71 5.21 -12.82
CA CYS A 146 -6.35 5.73 -13.00
C CYS A 146 -5.80 5.37 -14.40
N PHE A 147 -5.99 4.13 -14.86
CA PHE A 147 -5.60 3.71 -16.21
C PHE A 147 -6.30 4.54 -17.31
N ASN A 148 -7.59 4.84 -17.16
CA ASN A 148 -8.37 5.55 -18.19
C ASN A 148 -8.10 7.06 -18.21
N LEU A 149 -7.95 7.66 -17.03
CA LEU A 149 -7.82 9.12 -16.89
C LEU A 149 -6.39 9.63 -17.12
N VAL A 150 -5.39 8.82 -16.72
CA VAL A 150 -3.98 9.22 -16.81
C VAL A 150 -3.41 8.81 -18.17
N ARG A 151 -2.62 9.69 -18.78
CA ARG A 151 -1.89 9.42 -20.03
C ARG A 151 -0.40 9.71 -19.84
N GLU A 152 0.44 8.80 -20.28
CA GLU A 152 1.87 9.02 -20.36
C GLU A 152 2.17 9.95 -21.56
N ARG A 153 2.88 11.05 -21.30
CA ARG A 153 3.20 12.08 -22.31
C ARG A 153 4.69 12.15 -22.60
N VAL A 154 5.49 11.62 -21.69
CA VAL A 154 6.96 11.60 -21.80
C VAL A 154 7.39 10.18 -22.16
N ASP A 155 8.09 10.04 -23.26
CA ASP A 155 8.64 8.75 -23.66
C ASP A 155 9.77 8.33 -22.70
N VAL A 156 9.56 7.23 -22.00
CA VAL A 156 10.55 6.62 -21.13
C VAL A 156 11.10 5.37 -21.82
N PRO A 157 12.29 5.43 -22.43
CA PRO A 157 12.86 4.30 -23.15
C PRO A 157 13.13 3.12 -22.23
N ALA A 158 13.10 1.91 -22.81
CA ALA A 158 13.48 0.71 -22.07
C ALA A 158 14.99 0.76 -21.76
N ASN A 159 15.32 0.60 -20.48
CA ASN A 159 16.72 0.55 -20.04
C ASN A 159 17.23 -0.90 -20.11
N ASN A 160 18.05 -1.21 -21.11
CA ASN A 160 18.65 -2.53 -21.31
C ASN A 160 20.03 -2.67 -20.64
N SER A 161 20.49 -1.68 -19.87
CA SER A 161 21.77 -1.77 -19.19
C SER A 161 21.77 -2.93 -18.18
N LYS A 162 22.87 -3.68 -18.16
CA LYS A 162 23.07 -4.70 -17.11
C LYS A 162 23.24 -3.97 -15.78
N MET A 163 22.36 -4.29 -14.82
CA MET A 163 22.48 -3.73 -13.48
C MET A 163 23.70 -4.34 -12.79
N ASP A 164 24.64 -3.50 -12.48
CA ASP A 164 25.74 -3.81 -11.59
C ASP A 164 25.38 -3.31 -10.19
N ILE A 165 24.92 -4.24 -9.35
CA ILE A 165 24.49 -3.94 -7.97
C ILE A 165 25.63 -3.25 -7.20
N GLY A 166 26.88 -3.64 -7.47
CA GLY A 166 28.05 -3.01 -6.83
C GLY A 166 28.19 -1.54 -7.19
N LYS A 167 28.02 -1.19 -8.48
CA LYS A 167 28.07 0.20 -8.94
C LYS A 167 26.90 1.01 -8.39
N MET A 168 25.70 0.41 -8.31
CA MET A 168 24.52 1.05 -7.76
C MET A 168 24.71 1.37 -6.28
N LEU A 169 25.15 0.41 -5.46
CA LEU A 169 25.43 0.63 -4.04
C LEU A 169 26.53 1.68 -3.86
N LYS A 170 27.62 1.60 -4.61
CA LYS A 170 28.69 2.59 -4.57
C LYS A 170 28.17 3.99 -4.90
N SER A 171 27.31 4.13 -5.91
CA SER A 171 26.70 5.42 -6.28
C SER A 171 25.82 5.98 -5.16
N VAL A 172 25.03 5.13 -4.46
CA VAL A 172 24.22 5.55 -3.31
C VAL A 172 25.10 6.05 -2.18
N PHE A 173 26.12 5.29 -1.79
CA PHE A 173 27.01 5.66 -0.67
C PHE A 173 27.94 6.83 -0.99
N THR A 174 28.22 7.11 -2.26
CA THR A 174 29.06 8.23 -2.68
C THR A 174 28.27 9.55 -2.77
N ASN A 175 26.95 9.47 -2.99
CA ASN A 175 26.10 10.65 -3.15
C ASN A 175 25.60 11.16 -1.79
N ARG A 176 26.27 12.18 -1.23
CA ARG A 176 25.91 12.79 0.07
C ARG A 176 24.47 13.34 0.11
N ALA A 177 23.99 13.93 -0.97
CA ALA A 177 22.63 14.45 -1.04
C ALA A 177 21.60 13.31 -0.94
N LEU A 178 21.84 12.21 -1.63
CA LEU A 178 20.98 11.02 -1.58
C LEU A 178 20.98 10.39 -0.18
N LEU A 179 22.13 10.28 0.46
CA LEU A 179 22.23 9.79 1.84
C LEU A 179 21.46 10.68 2.82
N GLY A 180 21.54 12.01 2.66
CA GLY A 180 20.76 12.96 3.47
C GLY A 180 19.26 12.75 3.31
N ILE A 181 18.75 12.55 2.09
CA ILE A 181 17.35 12.28 1.83
C ILE A 181 16.91 10.92 2.43
N ILE A 182 17.74 9.89 2.30
CA ILE A 182 17.46 8.56 2.87
C ILE A 182 17.40 8.67 4.41
N ALA A 183 18.36 9.34 5.04
CA ALA A 183 18.36 9.53 6.49
C ALA A 183 17.11 10.30 6.97
N ALA A 184 16.76 11.40 6.30
CA ALA A 184 15.57 12.18 6.61
C ALA A 184 14.29 11.33 6.46
N ALA A 185 14.17 10.54 5.40
CA ALA A 185 13.03 9.66 5.18
C ALA A 185 12.93 8.57 6.26
N LEU A 186 14.06 7.98 6.69
CA LEU A 186 14.09 6.99 7.78
C LEU A 186 13.63 7.60 9.10
N PHE A 187 14.11 8.78 9.46
CA PHE A 187 13.69 9.46 10.70
C PHE A 187 12.21 9.85 10.68
N LEU A 188 11.70 10.32 9.53
CA LEU A 188 10.27 10.62 9.36
C LEU A 188 9.41 9.36 9.50
N LEU A 189 9.80 8.25 8.86
CA LEU A 189 9.09 6.97 8.99
C LEU A 189 9.11 6.47 10.43
N LEU A 190 10.26 6.54 11.10
CA LEU A 190 10.40 6.14 12.50
C LEU A 190 9.48 6.97 13.41
N ALA A 191 9.47 8.29 13.22
CA ALA A 191 8.58 9.19 13.96
C ALA A 191 7.10 8.87 13.74
N MET A 192 6.70 8.65 12.48
CA MET A 192 5.31 8.27 12.14
C MET A 192 4.90 6.94 12.76
N LEU A 193 5.74 5.91 12.66
CA LEU A 193 5.46 4.59 13.22
C LEU A 193 5.39 4.64 14.76
N THR A 194 6.29 5.40 15.40
CA THR A 194 6.27 5.59 16.85
C THR A 194 4.99 6.31 17.28
N MET A 195 4.61 7.38 16.58
CA MET A 195 3.41 8.14 16.89
C MET A 195 2.13 7.29 16.72
N GLN A 196 2.06 6.48 15.66
CA GLN A 196 0.93 5.54 15.44
C GLN A 196 0.89 4.45 16.52
N GLY A 197 2.03 3.88 16.89
CA GLY A 197 2.13 2.90 17.96
C GLY A 197 1.71 3.47 19.32
N MET A 198 2.19 4.67 19.66
CA MET A 198 1.85 5.33 20.91
C MET A 198 0.38 5.78 20.99
N ALA A 199 -0.24 6.15 19.88
CA ALA A 199 -1.66 6.56 19.85
C ALA A 199 -2.58 5.46 20.40
N GLY A 200 -2.29 4.19 20.13
CA GLY A 200 -3.03 3.06 20.68
C GLY A 200 -2.94 2.97 22.21
N TYR A 201 -1.74 3.16 22.76
CA TYR A 201 -1.55 3.13 24.22
C TYR A 201 -2.22 4.31 24.92
N VAL A 202 -2.14 5.51 24.38
CA VAL A 202 -2.79 6.70 24.89
C VAL A 202 -4.32 6.51 24.90
N SER A 203 -4.89 6.03 23.78
CA SER A 203 -6.33 5.74 23.69
C SER A 203 -6.81 4.78 24.76
N VAL A 204 -6.10 3.67 24.98
CA VAL A 204 -6.45 2.67 26.01
C VAL A 204 -6.31 3.26 27.41
N SER A 205 -5.25 4.01 27.69
CA SER A 205 -5.01 4.62 29.00
C SER A 205 -6.10 5.65 29.35
N TYR A 206 -6.48 6.51 28.41
CA TYR A 206 -7.53 7.51 28.63
C TYR A 206 -8.93 6.90 28.83
N THR A 207 -9.25 5.82 28.11
CA THR A 207 -10.54 5.14 28.28
C THR A 207 -10.64 4.43 29.64
N HIS A 208 -9.54 3.84 30.12
CA HIS A 208 -9.50 3.22 31.44
C HIS A 208 -9.57 4.24 32.59
N LEU A 209 -8.88 5.37 32.47
CA LEU A 209 -8.93 6.45 33.49
C LEU A 209 -10.34 7.04 33.61
N ARG A 210 -11.03 7.28 32.49
CA ARG A 210 -12.38 7.82 32.47
C ARG A 210 -13.42 6.83 33.01
N ALA A 211 -13.20 5.52 32.81
CA ALA A 211 -14.08 4.50 33.40
C ALA A 211 -14.00 4.45 34.95
N HIS A 212 -12.84 4.75 35.52
CA HIS A 212 -12.66 4.86 36.97
C HIS A 212 -13.25 6.15 37.56
N GLU A 213 -13.21 7.26 36.83
CA GLU A 213 -13.82 8.54 37.32
C GLU A 213 -15.35 8.55 37.28
N THR A 214 -15.99 7.73 36.43
CA THR A 214 -17.45 7.62 36.36
C THR A 214 -18.05 6.62 37.36
N CYS A 215 -17.23 5.88 38.09
CA CYS A 215 -17.63 4.94 39.13
C CYS A 215 -17.40 5.46 40.56
N ALA A 216 -16.91 6.68 40.72
CA ALA A 216 -16.79 7.40 41.99
C ALA A 216 -17.86 8.48 42.11
#